data_81fb3ee9e455da097a5327c1c20c6b45
#
_entry.id   81fb3ee9e455da097a5327c1c20c6b45
#
_cell.length_a   1.000
_cell.length_b   1.000
_cell.length_c   1.000
_cell.angle_alpha   90.00
_cell.angle_beta   90.00
_cell.angle_gamma   90.00
#
_symmetry.space_group_name_H-M   'P 1'
#
loop_
_entity.id
_entity.type
_entity.pdbx_description
1 polymer ?
#
loop_
_entity_poly.entity_id
_entity_poly.type
_entity_poly.pdbx_seq_one_letter_code
_entity_poly.pdbx_strand_id
1 'polypeptide(L)'
;MKYISRELGKPKQFQKLLDYLTAFLNDENTDSTPLDTANTMSKIACYHRMPSEFTENVDCLKLVINFSNKYADDEKILWHCLRALGEFGFLSTQEKCKLLCFNYLSKFRNHESKKIRRRVALDLIESYRELLKKEPDWFDYAVSLLDLPPANESFWEFSIMLNNEINSFNNEQIAFIIGKYEKFLQKTKNNFYKKTYTQLVKLLKKHISGETILKAQDLLKDA
;
A
#
# COMPACT_ATOMS: atom_id res chain seq x y z
N MET A 1 27.57 -2.08 0.20
CA MET A 1 26.19 -1.65 0.54
C MET A 1 26.05 -0.34 1.33
N LYS A 2 27.07 0.24 1.96
CA LYS A 2 26.95 1.53 2.71
C LYS A 2 26.97 2.81 1.86
N TYR A 3 27.36 2.75 0.59
CA TYR A 3 27.50 3.94 -0.27
C TYR A 3 26.22 4.36 -1.02
N ILE A 4 25.27 3.46 -1.20
CA ILE A 4 24.03 3.75 -1.96
C ILE A 4 23.09 4.68 -1.20
N SER A 5 23.11 4.66 0.15
CA SER A 5 22.14 5.40 0.98
C SER A 5 22.35 6.93 1.02
N ARG A 6 23.54 7.46 0.69
CA ARG A 6 23.81 8.90 0.71
C ARG A 6 23.58 9.63 -0.62
N GLU A 7 23.45 8.88 -1.70
CA GLU A 7 23.28 9.43 -3.04
C GLU A 7 21.88 9.23 -3.65
N LEU A 8 21.00 8.54 -2.94
CA LEU A 8 19.63 8.29 -3.38
C LEU A 8 18.89 9.62 -3.60
N GLY A 9 18.58 9.93 -4.85
CA GLY A 9 17.86 11.14 -5.24
C GLY A 9 18.59 12.07 -6.22
N LYS A 10 19.79 11.69 -6.66
CA LYS A 10 20.49 12.47 -7.71
C LYS A 10 19.97 12.09 -9.11
N PRO A 11 19.81 13.06 -10.04
CA PRO A 11 19.30 12.79 -11.41
C PRO A 11 20.01 11.64 -12.13
N LYS A 12 21.34 11.52 -11.97
CA LYS A 12 22.13 10.43 -12.56
C LYS A 12 21.71 9.03 -12.13
N GLN A 13 21.16 8.87 -10.92
CA GLN A 13 20.70 7.56 -10.44
C GLN A 13 19.37 7.15 -11.03
N PHE A 14 18.51 8.12 -11.31
CA PHE A 14 17.25 7.84 -12.00
C PHE A 14 17.50 7.45 -13.44
N GLN A 15 18.41 8.14 -14.13
CA GLN A 15 18.79 7.74 -15.49
C GLN A 15 19.35 6.31 -15.49
N LYS A 16 20.27 6.00 -14.58
CA LYS A 16 20.83 4.64 -14.46
C LYS A 16 19.73 3.60 -14.15
N LEU A 17 18.73 3.93 -13.33
CA LEU A 17 17.58 3.04 -13.08
C LEU A 17 16.78 2.80 -14.36
N LEU A 18 16.48 3.84 -15.14
CA LEU A 18 15.78 3.71 -16.41
C LEU A 18 16.58 2.86 -17.41
N ASP A 19 17.90 3.08 -17.47
CA ASP A 19 18.83 2.32 -18.33
C ASP A 19 18.78 0.83 -17.97
N TYR A 20 18.80 0.48 -16.66
CA TYR A 20 18.67 -0.91 -16.23
C TYR A 20 17.32 -1.52 -16.57
N LEU A 21 16.23 -0.80 -16.32
CA LEU A 21 14.88 -1.31 -16.67
C LEU A 21 14.79 -1.57 -18.17
N THR A 22 15.33 -0.67 -18.99
CA THR A 22 15.35 -0.81 -20.45
C THR A 22 16.21 -2.00 -20.88
N ALA A 23 17.43 -2.13 -20.36
CA ALA A 23 18.33 -3.22 -20.66
C ALA A 23 17.72 -4.59 -20.30
N PHE A 24 17.10 -4.70 -19.13
CA PHE A 24 16.42 -5.95 -18.74
C PHE A 24 15.23 -6.29 -19.65
N LEU A 25 14.52 -5.28 -20.16
CA LEU A 25 13.41 -5.53 -21.10
C LEU A 25 13.93 -6.01 -22.46
N ASN A 26 15.12 -5.58 -22.85
CA ASN A 26 15.79 -5.97 -24.11
C ASN A 26 16.69 -7.22 -23.97
N ASP A 27 16.71 -7.88 -22.80
CA ASP A 27 17.61 -9.02 -22.51
C ASP A 27 19.10 -8.67 -22.63
N GLU A 28 19.45 -7.41 -22.38
CA GLU A 28 20.82 -6.92 -22.40
C GLU A 28 21.55 -7.20 -21.07
N ASN A 29 22.85 -7.41 -21.13
CA ASN A 29 23.67 -7.60 -19.93
C ASN A 29 23.86 -6.30 -19.18
N THR A 30 23.77 -6.35 -17.84
CA THR A 30 23.98 -5.21 -16.94
C THR A 30 24.87 -5.60 -15.77
N ASP A 31 25.40 -4.60 -15.06
CA ASP A 31 26.14 -4.79 -13.80
C ASP A 31 25.21 -4.89 -12.56
N SER A 32 23.90 -5.03 -12.78
CA SER A 32 22.86 -5.20 -11.76
C SER A 32 22.06 -6.48 -11.99
N THR A 33 21.32 -6.92 -10.98
CA THR A 33 20.32 -7.98 -11.13
C THR A 33 18.91 -7.38 -11.20
N PRO A 34 17.93 -8.09 -11.79
CA PRO A 34 16.53 -7.64 -11.78
C PRO A 34 16.01 -7.39 -10.35
N LEU A 35 16.38 -8.24 -9.39
CA LEU A 35 15.98 -8.10 -7.99
C LEU A 35 16.60 -6.87 -7.33
N ASP A 36 17.91 -6.59 -7.55
CA ASP A 36 18.57 -5.41 -6.99
C ASP A 36 17.98 -4.13 -7.57
N THR A 37 17.65 -4.13 -8.86
CA THR A 37 17.00 -3.01 -9.54
C THR A 37 15.60 -2.74 -8.97
N ALA A 38 14.76 -3.77 -8.84
CA ALA A 38 13.44 -3.66 -8.24
C ALA A 38 13.49 -3.17 -6.78
N ASN A 39 14.39 -3.73 -5.97
CA ASN A 39 14.60 -3.33 -4.58
C ASN A 39 15.08 -1.87 -4.47
N THR A 40 16.00 -1.45 -5.34
CA THR A 40 16.49 -0.06 -5.37
C THR A 40 15.38 0.91 -5.73
N MET A 41 14.60 0.60 -6.77
CA MET A 41 13.43 1.39 -7.18
C MET A 41 12.42 1.54 -6.05
N SER A 42 12.05 0.44 -5.39
CA SER A 42 11.14 0.43 -4.26
C SER A 42 11.65 1.29 -3.09
N LYS A 43 12.93 1.20 -2.75
CA LYS A 43 13.53 2.02 -1.68
C LYS A 43 13.52 3.50 -2.03
N ILE A 44 13.89 3.87 -3.26
CA ILE A 44 13.87 5.26 -3.70
C ILE A 44 12.45 5.83 -3.62
N ALA A 45 11.45 5.08 -4.08
CA ALA A 45 10.05 5.44 -4.00
C ALA A 45 9.60 5.70 -2.55
N CYS A 46 9.85 4.74 -1.64
CA CYS A 46 9.46 4.84 -0.23
C CYS A 46 10.13 5.98 0.54
N TYR A 47 11.28 6.46 0.12
CA TYR A 47 11.91 7.64 0.71
C TYR A 47 11.41 8.95 0.08
N HIS A 48 10.37 8.92 -0.75
CA HIS A 48 9.83 10.08 -1.47
C HIS A 48 10.91 10.85 -2.24
N ARG A 49 11.87 10.13 -2.80
CA ARG A 49 13.01 10.70 -3.50
C ARG A 49 12.93 10.56 -5.02
N MET A 50 11.81 10.02 -5.53
CA MET A 50 11.58 9.99 -6.97
C MET A 50 11.28 11.40 -7.47
N PRO A 51 11.94 11.87 -8.53
CA PRO A 51 11.62 13.15 -9.12
C PRO A 51 10.25 13.11 -9.79
N SER A 52 9.57 14.26 -9.82
CA SER A 52 8.26 14.41 -10.46
C SER A 52 8.30 14.02 -11.93
N GLU A 53 9.40 14.29 -12.62
CA GLU A 53 9.61 13.90 -14.01
C GLU A 53 9.50 12.40 -14.25
N PHE A 54 9.72 11.58 -13.19
CA PHE A 54 9.53 10.15 -13.25
C PHE A 54 8.09 9.74 -12.89
N THR A 55 7.59 10.21 -11.73
CA THR A 55 6.28 9.80 -11.20
C THR A 55 5.11 10.36 -12.00
N GLU A 56 5.34 11.46 -12.73
CA GLU A 56 4.36 12.12 -13.60
C GLU A 56 4.57 11.81 -15.08
N ASN A 57 5.50 10.90 -15.40
CA ASN A 57 5.76 10.47 -16.76
C ASN A 57 5.16 9.08 -17.02
N VAL A 58 4.12 9.04 -17.86
CA VAL A 58 3.41 7.80 -18.22
C VAL A 58 4.35 6.75 -18.83
N ASP A 59 5.35 7.16 -19.61
CA ASP A 59 6.25 6.21 -20.26
C ASP A 59 7.25 5.60 -19.26
N CYS A 60 7.72 6.38 -18.28
CA CYS A 60 8.50 5.85 -17.17
C CYS A 60 7.69 4.84 -16.35
N LEU A 61 6.42 5.13 -16.05
CA LEU A 61 5.53 4.21 -15.33
C LEU A 61 5.25 2.94 -16.13
N LYS A 62 5.04 3.06 -17.44
CA LYS A 62 4.90 1.90 -18.34
C LYS A 62 6.16 1.03 -18.36
N LEU A 63 7.34 1.64 -18.33
CA LEU A 63 8.61 0.91 -18.25
C LEU A 63 8.67 0.04 -16.99
N VAL A 64 8.29 0.59 -15.82
CA VAL A 64 8.20 -0.15 -14.56
C VAL A 64 7.16 -1.28 -14.66
N ILE A 65 6.00 -1.00 -15.24
CA ILE A 65 4.94 -1.99 -15.43
C ILE A 65 5.40 -3.13 -16.37
N ASN A 66 6.06 -2.81 -17.46
CA ASN A 66 6.60 -3.81 -18.38
C ASN A 66 7.67 -4.68 -17.72
N PHE A 67 8.57 -4.06 -16.94
CA PHE A 67 9.55 -4.78 -16.16
C PHE A 67 8.88 -5.70 -15.12
N SER A 68 7.86 -5.21 -14.41
CA SER A 68 7.08 -6.00 -13.46
C SER A 68 6.38 -7.19 -14.14
N ASN A 69 5.83 -7.02 -15.35
CA ASN A 69 5.21 -8.09 -16.12
C ASN A 69 6.23 -9.15 -16.56
N LYS A 70 7.43 -8.72 -16.98
CA LYS A 70 8.49 -9.64 -17.40
C LYS A 70 8.95 -10.57 -16.28
N TYR A 71 8.92 -10.09 -15.05
CA TYR A 71 9.36 -10.84 -13.87
C TYR A 71 8.21 -11.16 -12.90
N ALA A 72 6.97 -11.28 -13.42
CA ALA A 72 5.79 -11.52 -12.58
C ALA A 72 5.83 -12.86 -11.81
N ASP A 73 6.53 -13.86 -12.33
CA ASP A 73 6.71 -15.17 -11.69
C ASP A 73 7.70 -15.13 -10.51
N ASP A 74 8.54 -14.09 -10.41
CA ASP A 74 9.38 -13.87 -9.22
C ASP A 74 8.65 -13.01 -8.20
N GLU A 75 8.09 -13.63 -7.16
CA GLU A 75 7.34 -12.92 -6.11
C GLU A 75 8.11 -11.78 -5.47
N LYS A 76 9.44 -11.88 -5.33
CA LYS A 76 10.24 -10.84 -4.68
C LYS A 76 10.36 -9.63 -5.59
N ILE A 77 10.63 -9.83 -6.86
CA ILE A 77 10.72 -8.75 -7.85
C ILE A 77 9.35 -8.09 -7.99
N LEU A 78 8.30 -8.89 -8.19
CA LEU A 78 6.92 -8.42 -8.28
C LEU A 78 6.55 -7.55 -7.06
N TRP A 79 6.81 -8.03 -5.85
CA TRP A 79 6.51 -7.30 -4.61
C TRP A 79 7.19 -5.91 -4.57
N HIS A 80 8.45 -5.82 -4.98
CA HIS A 80 9.17 -4.54 -5.01
C HIS A 80 8.62 -3.60 -6.08
N CYS A 81 8.25 -4.12 -7.26
CA CYS A 81 7.63 -3.32 -8.31
C CYS A 81 6.26 -2.78 -7.89
N LEU A 82 5.40 -3.62 -7.30
CA LEU A 82 4.09 -3.20 -6.82
C LEU A 82 4.21 -2.14 -5.73
N ARG A 83 5.13 -2.32 -4.76
CA ARG A 83 5.42 -1.32 -3.74
C ARG A 83 5.86 0.02 -4.34
N ALA A 84 6.72 0.01 -5.35
CA ALA A 84 7.14 1.23 -6.02
C ALA A 84 5.96 1.93 -6.71
N LEU A 85 5.11 1.18 -7.41
CA LEU A 85 3.91 1.72 -8.07
C LEU A 85 2.87 2.27 -7.06
N GLY A 86 2.79 1.68 -5.87
CA GLY A 86 2.00 2.21 -4.76
C GLY A 86 2.47 3.61 -4.36
N GLU A 87 3.75 3.76 -4.11
CA GLU A 87 4.36 5.05 -3.74
C GLU A 87 4.28 6.09 -4.87
N PHE A 88 4.36 5.67 -6.13
CA PHE A 88 4.20 6.58 -7.28
C PHE A 88 2.82 7.23 -7.30
N GLY A 89 1.78 6.50 -6.94
CA GLY A 89 0.44 7.08 -6.82
C GLY A 89 0.31 8.10 -5.71
N PHE A 90 0.99 7.89 -4.60
CA PHE A 90 1.07 8.87 -3.52
C PHE A 90 1.82 10.14 -3.97
N LEU A 91 2.92 9.99 -4.69
CA LEU A 91 3.77 11.10 -5.12
C LEU A 91 3.23 11.85 -6.34
N SER A 92 2.47 11.20 -7.23
CA SER A 92 1.98 11.82 -8.45
C SER A 92 0.84 12.79 -8.19
N THR A 93 0.87 13.94 -8.89
CA THR A 93 -0.26 14.89 -8.95
C THR A 93 -1.15 14.65 -10.16
N GLN A 94 -0.65 13.94 -11.18
CA GLN A 94 -1.37 13.69 -12.43
C GLN A 94 -2.33 12.51 -12.31
N GLU A 95 -3.63 12.74 -12.54
CA GLU A 95 -4.66 11.70 -12.44
C GLU A 95 -4.42 10.54 -13.42
N LYS A 96 -3.93 10.82 -14.64
CA LYS A 96 -3.60 9.77 -15.61
C LYS A 96 -2.54 8.78 -15.12
N CYS A 97 -1.53 9.28 -14.38
CA CYS A 97 -0.48 8.47 -13.80
C CYS A 97 -1.00 7.66 -12.61
N LYS A 98 -1.79 8.29 -11.73
CA LYS A 98 -2.48 7.58 -10.65
C LYS A 98 -3.37 6.47 -11.17
N LEU A 99 -4.19 6.75 -12.19
CA LEU A 99 -5.10 5.77 -12.78
C LEU A 99 -4.35 4.61 -13.44
N LEU A 100 -3.23 4.87 -14.11
CA LEU A 100 -2.39 3.84 -14.70
C LEU A 100 -1.86 2.87 -13.62
N CYS A 101 -1.29 3.41 -12.54
CA CYS A 101 -0.78 2.60 -11.43
C CYS A 101 -1.91 1.87 -10.69
N PHE A 102 -3.02 2.54 -10.40
CA PHE A 102 -4.20 1.93 -9.78
C PHE A 102 -4.72 0.73 -10.57
N ASN A 103 -4.91 0.90 -11.88
CA ASN A 103 -5.40 -0.16 -12.77
C ASN A 103 -4.43 -1.34 -12.83
N TYR A 104 -3.12 -1.07 -12.79
CA TYR A 104 -2.13 -2.14 -12.75
C TYR A 104 -2.14 -2.89 -11.43
N LEU A 105 -2.10 -2.19 -10.30
CA LEU A 105 -2.16 -2.79 -8.96
C LEU A 105 -3.43 -3.61 -8.77
N SER A 106 -4.57 -3.12 -9.27
CA SER A 106 -5.87 -3.79 -9.13
C SER A 106 -5.92 -5.19 -9.75
N LYS A 107 -5.05 -5.50 -10.73
CA LYS A 107 -4.94 -6.86 -11.31
C LYS A 107 -4.46 -7.90 -10.28
N PHE A 108 -3.77 -7.47 -9.23
CA PHE A 108 -3.19 -8.34 -8.21
C PHE A 108 -4.03 -8.43 -6.92
N ARG A 109 -5.25 -7.86 -6.90
CA ARG A 109 -6.17 -7.92 -5.74
C ARG A 109 -6.44 -9.35 -5.31
N ASN A 110 -6.53 -10.29 -6.25
CA ASN A 110 -6.80 -11.71 -6.04
C ASN A 110 -5.60 -12.62 -6.33
N HIS A 111 -4.37 -12.08 -6.28
CA HIS A 111 -3.16 -12.87 -6.51
C HIS A 111 -3.06 -14.02 -5.52
N GLU A 112 -2.50 -15.18 -5.92
CA GLU A 112 -2.38 -16.39 -5.08
C GLU A 112 -1.57 -16.14 -3.80
N SER A 113 -0.46 -15.37 -3.89
CA SER A 113 0.36 -15.01 -2.75
C SER A 113 -0.35 -14.02 -1.84
N LYS A 114 -0.54 -14.40 -0.56
CA LYS A 114 -1.08 -13.53 0.49
C LYS A 114 -0.21 -12.29 0.72
N LYS A 115 1.11 -12.41 0.52
CA LYS A 115 2.06 -11.31 0.67
C LYS A 115 1.85 -10.25 -0.41
N ILE A 116 1.61 -10.67 -1.66
CA ILE A 116 1.28 -9.78 -2.76
C ILE A 116 -0.08 -9.12 -2.53
N ARG A 117 -1.13 -9.90 -2.19
CA ARG A 117 -2.45 -9.34 -1.89
C ARG A 117 -2.40 -8.28 -0.80
N ARG A 118 -1.66 -8.55 0.30
CA ARG A 118 -1.50 -7.60 1.38
C ARG A 118 -0.82 -6.31 0.90
N ARG A 119 0.27 -6.42 0.14
CA ARG A 119 0.96 -5.22 -0.38
C ARG A 119 0.04 -4.38 -1.24
N VAL A 120 -0.66 -5.02 -2.18
CA VAL A 120 -1.62 -4.34 -3.06
C VAL A 120 -2.76 -3.69 -2.28
N ALA A 121 -3.31 -4.39 -1.27
CA ALA A 121 -4.38 -3.83 -0.44
C ALA A 121 -3.92 -2.57 0.31
N LEU A 122 -2.72 -2.59 0.89
CA LEU A 122 -2.13 -1.42 1.55
C LEU A 122 -1.98 -0.25 0.58
N ASP A 123 -1.37 -0.48 -0.59
CA ASP A 123 -1.13 0.57 -1.57
C ASP A 123 -2.44 1.17 -2.10
N LEU A 124 -3.45 0.33 -2.39
CA LEU A 124 -4.75 0.81 -2.87
C LEU A 124 -5.50 1.60 -1.80
N ILE A 125 -5.42 1.20 -0.54
CA ILE A 125 -6.08 1.88 0.58
C ILE A 125 -5.37 3.20 0.93
N GLU A 126 -4.04 3.24 0.91
CA GLU A 126 -3.27 4.41 1.32
C GLU A 126 -3.14 5.43 0.19
N SER A 127 -2.67 4.98 -0.97
CA SER A 127 -2.24 5.86 -2.06
C SER A 127 -3.33 6.13 -3.10
N TYR A 128 -4.29 5.21 -3.25
CA TYR A 128 -5.31 5.28 -4.30
C TYR A 128 -6.75 5.24 -3.76
N ARG A 129 -6.92 5.60 -2.51
CA ARG A 129 -8.21 5.52 -1.80
C ARG A 129 -9.38 6.15 -2.55
N GLU A 130 -9.20 7.33 -3.13
CA GLU A 130 -10.26 8.03 -3.85
C GLU A 130 -10.65 7.34 -5.16
N LEU A 131 -9.74 6.59 -5.75
CA LEU A 131 -10.05 5.72 -6.89
C LEU A 131 -10.72 4.43 -6.42
N LEU A 132 -10.18 3.83 -5.35
CA LEU A 132 -10.75 2.61 -4.77
C LEU A 132 -12.21 2.80 -4.33
N LYS A 133 -12.56 3.94 -3.72
CA LYS A 133 -13.93 4.26 -3.30
C LYS A 133 -14.94 4.33 -4.46
N LYS A 134 -14.48 4.49 -5.70
CA LYS A 134 -15.35 4.44 -6.89
C LYS A 134 -15.71 3.00 -7.30
N GLU A 135 -14.99 1.99 -6.77
CA GLU A 135 -15.28 0.59 -7.03
C GLU A 135 -16.47 0.12 -6.17
N PRO A 136 -17.39 -0.67 -6.73
CA PRO A 136 -18.60 -1.10 -6.00
C PRO A 136 -18.29 -2.00 -4.79
N ASP A 137 -17.18 -2.70 -4.80
CA ASP A 137 -16.72 -3.62 -3.76
C ASP A 137 -15.66 -3.03 -2.83
N TRP A 138 -15.46 -1.69 -2.86
CA TRP A 138 -14.35 -1.04 -2.16
C TRP A 138 -14.30 -1.36 -0.66
N PHE A 139 -15.46 -1.42 0.00
CA PHE A 139 -15.54 -1.71 1.43
C PHE A 139 -15.08 -3.14 1.74
N ASP A 140 -15.65 -4.11 1.04
CA ASP A 140 -15.30 -5.53 1.23
C ASP A 140 -13.83 -5.78 0.95
N TYR A 141 -13.31 -5.13 -0.09
CA TYR A 141 -11.89 -5.20 -0.41
C TYR A 141 -11.02 -4.58 0.68
N ALA A 142 -11.33 -3.38 1.17
CA ALA A 142 -10.58 -2.75 2.24
C ALA A 142 -10.56 -3.60 3.51
N VAL A 143 -11.72 -4.14 3.90
CA VAL A 143 -11.84 -5.01 5.08
C VAL A 143 -11.12 -6.35 4.88
N SER A 144 -10.96 -6.84 3.65
CA SER A 144 -10.21 -8.07 3.36
C SER A 144 -8.75 -8.00 3.83
N LEU A 145 -8.17 -6.81 3.97
CA LEU A 145 -6.84 -6.60 4.56
C LEU A 145 -6.74 -7.23 5.96
N LEU A 146 -7.81 -7.20 6.76
CA LEU A 146 -7.83 -7.77 8.11
C LEU A 146 -7.68 -9.31 8.13
N ASP A 147 -7.89 -9.97 7.01
CA ASP A 147 -7.73 -11.42 6.88
C ASP A 147 -6.34 -11.83 6.35
N LEU A 148 -5.47 -10.85 6.03
CA LEU A 148 -4.15 -11.09 5.46
C LEU A 148 -3.04 -11.07 6.54
N PRO A 149 -2.10 -12.03 6.53
CA PRO A 149 -0.98 -12.07 7.45
C PRO A 149 0.11 -11.04 7.09
N PRO A 150 0.88 -10.55 8.06
CA PRO A 150 0.71 -10.79 9.49
C PRO A 150 -0.44 -9.98 10.09
N ALA A 151 -1.32 -10.62 10.85
CA ALA A 151 -2.56 -10.01 11.32
C ALA A 151 -2.32 -8.71 12.13
N ASN A 152 -1.33 -8.68 13.01
CA ASN A 152 -1.03 -7.50 13.82
C ASN A 152 -0.77 -6.25 12.96
N GLU A 153 0.01 -6.38 11.89
CA GLU A 153 0.31 -5.28 10.98
C GLU A 153 -0.93 -4.90 10.16
N SER A 154 -1.68 -5.87 9.65
CA SER A 154 -2.88 -5.60 8.86
C SER A 154 -3.95 -4.87 9.68
N PHE A 155 -4.16 -5.25 10.95
CA PHE A 155 -5.07 -4.56 11.85
C PHE A 155 -4.58 -3.15 12.20
N TRP A 156 -3.26 -2.96 12.35
CA TRP A 156 -2.68 -1.65 12.60
C TRP A 156 -2.89 -0.70 11.41
N GLU A 157 -2.51 -1.11 10.21
CA GLU A 157 -2.68 -0.30 8.99
C GLU A 157 -4.15 0.00 8.71
N PHE A 158 -5.04 -0.99 8.89
CA PHE A 158 -6.47 -0.75 8.76
C PHE A 158 -6.99 0.26 9.80
N SER A 159 -6.45 0.27 11.02
CA SER A 159 -6.82 1.25 12.05
C SER A 159 -6.43 2.68 11.66
N ILE A 160 -5.28 2.86 10.98
CA ILE A 160 -4.86 4.17 10.45
C ILE A 160 -5.85 4.64 9.39
N MET A 161 -6.23 3.77 8.45
CA MET A 161 -7.23 4.08 7.43
C MET A 161 -8.59 4.40 8.08
N LEU A 162 -9.05 3.57 9.00
CA LEU A 162 -10.32 3.75 9.70
C LEU A 162 -10.36 5.09 10.45
N ASN A 163 -9.26 5.51 11.08
CA ASN A 163 -9.15 6.81 11.76
C ASN A 163 -9.42 7.98 10.81
N ASN A 164 -9.01 7.88 9.56
CA ASN A 164 -9.20 8.93 8.56
C ASN A 164 -10.59 8.88 7.89
N GLU A 165 -11.26 7.72 7.90
CA GLU A 165 -12.41 7.43 7.06
C GLU A 165 -13.66 7.02 7.84
N ILE A 166 -13.67 7.13 9.17
CA ILE A 166 -14.77 6.62 10.00
C ILE A 166 -16.15 7.15 9.56
N ASN A 167 -16.22 8.40 9.14
CA ASN A 167 -17.46 9.04 8.71
C ASN A 167 -17.92 8.59 7.29
N SER A 168 -17.09 7.85 6.57
CA SER A 168 -17.44 7.27 5.27
C SER A 168 -18.15 5.92 5.40
N PHE A 169 -18.18 5.34 6.60
CA PHE A 169 -18.80 4.05 6.87
C PHE A 169 -20.19 4.22 7.49
N ASN A 170 -21.14 3.41 7.05
CA ASN A 170 -22.44 3.31 7.71
C ASN A 170 -22.36 2.42 8.97
N ASN A 171 -23.45 2.41 9.77
CA ASN A 171 -23.49 1.66 11.04
C ASN A 171 -23.29 0.14 10.85
N GLU A 172 -23.79 -0.44 9.76
CA GLU A 172 -23.62 -1.88 9.47
C GLU A 172 -22.17 -2.21 9.16
N GLN A 173 -21.50 -1.37 8.36
CA GLN A 173 -20.08 -1.49 8.04
C GLN A 173 -19.22 -1.38 9.30
N ILE A 174 -19.53 -0.42 10.17
CA ILE A 174 -18.82 -0.24 11.45
C ILE A 174 -19.07 -1.45 12.36
N ALA A 175 -20.29 -1.97 12.44
CA ALA A 175 -20.61 -3.18 13.21
C ALA A 175 -19.81 -4.39 12.71
N PHE A 176 -19.67 -4.53 11.39
CA PHE A 176 -18.85 -5.58 10.78
C PHE A 176 -17.36 -5.45 11.16
N ILE A 177 -16.82 -4.23 11.10
CA ILE A 177 -15.45 -3.93 11.52
C ILE A 177 -15.24 -4.28 13.00
N ILE A 178 -16.17 -3.88 13.88
CA ILE A 178 -16.14 -4.24 15.31
C ILE A 178 -16.00 -5.76 15.47
N GLY A 179 -16.81 -6.54 14.76
CA GLY A 179 -16.76 -8.01 14.82
C GLY A 179 -15.40 -8.59 14.43
N LYS A 180 -14.71 -8.00 13.43
CA LYS A 180 -13.33 -8.39 13.05
C LYS A 180 -12.34 -8.11 14.19
N TYR A 181 -12.40 -6.91 14.80
CA TYR A 181 -11.51 -6.55 15.92
C TYR A 181 -11.77 -7.41 17.16
N GLU A 182 -13.01 -7.71 17.50
CA GLU A 182 -13.35 -8.59 18.62
C GLU A 182 -12.79 -10.01 18.44
N LYS A 183 -12.90 -10.57 17.22
CA LYS A 183 -12.27 -11.86 16.87
C LYS A 183 -10.75 -11.83 16.99
N PHE A 184 -10.12 -10.74 16.58
CA PHE A 184 -8.68 -10.57 16.73
C PHE A 184 -8.26 -10.49 18.22
N LEU A 185 -9.02 -9.73 19.03
CA LEU A 185 -8.77 -9.57 20.47
C LEU A 185 -8.85 -10.88 21.25
N GLN A 186 -9.69 -11.81 20.83
CA GLN A 186 -9.78 -13.15 21.44
C GLN A 186 -8.50 -13.98 21.18
N LYS A 187 -7.81 -13.74 20.07
CA LYS A 187 -6.67 -14.55 19.62
C LYS A 187 -5.31 -13.92 19.96
N THR A 188 -5.22 -12.60 20.04
CA THR A 188 -3.94 -11.93 20.27
C THR A 188 -3.49 -12.07 21.73
N LYS A 189 -2.19 -12.39 21.91
CA LYS A 189 -1.54 -12.41 23.23
C LYS A 189 -0.80 -11.11 23.53
N ASN A 190 -0.69 -10.20 22.57
CA ASN A 190 0.04 -8.94 22.71
C ASN A 190 -0.80 -7.92 23.49
N ASN A 191 -0.33 -7.53 24.67
CA ASN A 191 -1.02 -6.61 25.58
C ASN A 191 -1.20 -5.20 24.99
N PHE A 192 -0.26 -4.72 24.17
CA PHE A 192 -0.38 -3.44 23.49
C PHE A 192 -1.59 -3.43 22.55
N TYR A 193 -1.69 -4.41 21.66
CA TYR A 193 -2.84 -4.52 20.75
C TYR A 193 -4.15 -4.78 21.50
N LYS A 194 -4.12 -5.58 22.57
CA LYS A 194 -5.31 -5.77 23.42
C LYS A 194 -5.83 -4.46 23.98
N LYS A 195 -4.96 -3.64 24.58
CA LYS A 195 -5.34 -2.35 25.15
C LYS A 195 -5.89 -1.42 24.07
N THR A 196 -5.10 -1.20 23.01
CA THR A 196 -5.43 -0.27 21.92
C THR A 196 -6.75 -0.62 21.24
N TYR A 197 -6.92 -1.88 20.80
CA TYR A 197 -8.13 -2.25 20.06
C TYR A 197 -9.35 -2.46 20.94
N THR A 198 -9.19 -2.73 22.24
CA THR A 198 -10.34 -2.70 23.18
C THR A 198 -10.89 -1.27 23.30
N GLN A 199 -10.03 -0.27 23.35
CA GLN A 199 -10.46 1.14 23.36
C GLN A 199 -11.11 1.53 22.03
N LEU A 200 -10.50 1.16 20.90
CA LEU A 200 -11.07 1.39 19.57
C LEU A 200 -12.48 0.80 19.43
N VAL A 201 -12.67 -0.47 19.82
CA VAL A 201 -13.99 -1.13 19.76
C VAL A 201 -15.01 -0.39 20.63
N LYS A 202 -14.64 0.08 21.82
CA LYS A 202 -15.53 0.87 22.68
C LYS A 202 -15.95 2.18 22.00
N LEU A 203 -15.01 2.89 21.36
CA LEU A 203 -15.30 4.12 20.66
C LEU A 203 -16.21 3.89 19.46
N LEU A 204 -15.96 2.85 18.66
CA LEU A 204 -16.80 2.48 17.52
C LEU A 204 -18.23 2.12 17.96
N LYS A 205 -18.39 1.38 19.08
CA LYS A 205 -19.73 1.07 19.63
C LYS A 205 -20.48 2.33 20.06
N LYS A 206 -19.82 3.29 20.71
CA LYS A 206 -20.41 4.59 21.06
C LYS A 206 -20.80 5.39 19.82
N HIS A 207 -19.99 5.35 18.77
CA HIS A 207 -20.31 6.02 17.51
C HIS A 207 -21.60 5.47 16.89
N ILE A 208 -21.78 4.16 16.84
CA ILE A 208 -23.03 3.53 16.33
C ILE A 208 -24.23 3.93 17.19
N SER A 209 -24.09 4.00 18.52
CA SER A 209 -25.17 4.39 19.43
C SER A 209 -25.52 5.88 19.38
N GLY A 210 -24.78 6.69 18.63
CA GLY A 210 -24.95 8.16 18.57
C GLY A 210 -24.46 8.90 19.81
N GLU A 211 -23.79 8.24 20.75
CA GLU A 211 -23.26 8.84 21.98
C GLU A 211 -22.04 9.70 21.73
N THR A 212 -21.32 9.46 20.62
CA THR A 212 -20.08 10.17 20.30
C THR A 212 -19.95 10.31 18.79
N ILE A 213 -19.78 11.54 18.30
CA ILE A 213 -19.31 11.78 16.93
C ILE A 213 -17.79 11.69 16.98
N LEU A 214 -17.23 10.62 16.42
CA LEU A 214 -15.79 10.44 16.35
C LEU A 214 -15.19 11.41 15.34
N LYS A 215 -14.22 12.20 15.80
CA LYS A 215 -13.31 12.92 14.91
C LYS A 215 -12.17 11.97 14.55
N ALA A 216 -11.67 12.08 13.31
CA ALA A 216 -10.57 11.24 12.80
C ALA A 216 -9.35 11.16 13.75
N GLN A 217 -9.14 12.21 14.58
CA GLN A 217 -8.02 12.29 15.52
C GLN A 217 -8.22 11.51 16.83
N ASP A 218 -9.41 10.99 17.12
CA ASP A 218 -9.73 10.44 18.44
C ASP A 218 -9.46 8.93 18.57
N LEU A 219 -9.36 8.21 17.46
CA LEU A 219 -9.25 6.76 17.46
C LEU A 219 -7.87 6.21 17.88
N LEU A 220 -6.81 6.98 17.73
CA LEU A 220 -5.43 6.53 18.01
C LEU A 220 -4.67 7.45 18.97
N LYS A 221 -5.35 8.40 19.66
CA LYS A 221 -4.69 9.37 20.55
C LYS A 221 -3.96 8.76 21.75
N ASP A 222 -4.35 7.57 22.16
CA ASP A 222 -3.81 6.89 23.36
C ASP A 222 -3.04 5.60 23.02
N ALA A 223 -2.64 5.42 21.76
CA ALA A 223 -1.79 4.31 21.28
C ALA A 223 -0.32 4.74 21.18
#